data_c9c9e9500c81185d5bcfbed040bd11e3
#
_entry.id   c9c9e9500c81185d5bcfbed040bd11e3
#
_cell.length_a   1.000
_cell.length_b   1.000
_cell.length_c   1.000
_cell.angle_alpha   90.00
_cell.angle_beta   90.00
_cell.angle_gamma   90.00
#
_symmetry.space_group_name_H-M   'P 1'
#
loop_
_entity.id
_entity.type
_entity.pdbx_description
1 polymer ?
#
loop_
_entity_poly.entity_id
_entity_poly.type
_entity_poly.pdbx_seq_one_letter_code
_entity_poly.pdbx_strand_id
1 'polypeptide(L)'
;IVGTVLSIAMLSFGVLGNDRDLRTEARRFVALMEVAQDDAYMQGREFGIELMTAGYRFVEYDALAERWADVPGDEILRLRSLPEKVEFELYLEDKRILLDDDPAAFDDPDEKSIRSVTDTYTPHLLIYSSGDETPFELHVWRQFDDSRVVIRGDALGLVEIVNPDED
;
A
#
# COMPACT_ATOMS: atom_id res chain seq x y z
N ILE A 1 -27.39 14.31 -35.15
CA ILE A 1 -27.45 12.87 -34.75
C ILE A 1 -26.03 12.29 -34.66
N VAL A 2 -25.12 12.62 -35.60
CA VAL A 2 -23.71 12.13 -35.60
C VAL A 2 -22.91 12.68 -34.40
N GLY A 3 -23.17 13.92 -33.96
CA GLY A 3 -22.49 14.55 -32.84
C GLY A 3 -22.79 13.92 -31.48
N THR A 4 -23.99 13.42 -31.25
CA THR A 4 -24.40 12.76 -30.01
C THR A 4 -23.77 11.38 -29.85
N VAL A 5 -23.60 10.63 -30.92
CA VAL A 5 -22.94 9.33 -30.90
C VAL A 5 -21.44 9.45 -30.60
N LEU A 6 -20.78 10.49 -31.13
CA LEU A 6 -19.36 10.76 -30.83
C LEU A 6 -19.14 11.14 -29.36
N SER A 7 -20.06 11.90 -28.76
CA SER A 7 -19.97 12.30 -27.34
C SER A 7 -20.09 11.11 -26.39
N ILE A 8 -20.98 10.15 -26.70
CA ILE A 8 -21.13 8.92 -25.90
C ILE A 8 -19.90 8.03 -26.04
N ALA A 9 -19.30 7.93 -27.22
CA ALA A 9 -18.07 7.16 -27.44
C ALA A 9 -16.87 7.76 -26.67
N MET A 10 -16.74 9.08 -26.61
CA MET A 10 -15.67 9.74 -25.84
C MET A 10 -15.83 9.55 -24.32
N LEU A 11 -17.04 9.58 -23.80
CA LEU A 11 -17.31 9.27 -22.39
C LEU A 11 -16.98 7.80 -22.05
N SER A 12 -17.27 6.86 -22.93
CA SER A 12 -16.96 5.45 -22.74
C SER A 12 -15.45 5.17 -22.72
N PHE A 13 -14.65 5.86 -23.54
CA PHE A 13 -13.19 5.73 -23.51
C PHE A 13 -12.56 6.30 -22.24
N GLY A 14 -13.11 7.36 -21.67
CA GLY A 14 -12.64 7.94 -20.41
C GLY A 14 -12.84 6.99 -19.22
N VAL A 15 -13.97 6.33 -19.12
CA VAL A 15 -14.28 5.38 -18.04
C VAL A 15 -13.39 4.14 -18.12
N LEU A 16 -13.20 3.55 -19.31
CA LEU A 16 -12.35 2.37 -19.50
C LEU A 16 -10.85 2.64 -19.22
N GLY A 17 -10.36 3.86 -19.51
CA GLY A 17 -8.96 4.25 -19.22
C GLY A 17 -8.72 4.39 -17.73
N ASN A 18 -9.69 4.91 -17.02
CA ASN A 18 -9.60 5.20 -15.59
C ASN A 18 -9.55 3.94 -14.72
N ASP A 19 -10.31 2.91 -15.05
CA ASP A 19 -10.30 1.61 -14.39
C ASP A 19 -8.95 0.88 -14.56
N ARG A 20 -8.31 1.10 -15.70
CA ARG A 20 -7.01 0.52 -16.00
C ARG A 20 -5.89 1.04 -15.08
N ASP A 21 -5.93 2.32 -14.71
CA ASP A 21 -4.92 2.91 -13.84
C ASP A 21 -5.02 2.36 -12.42
N LEU A 22 -6.23 2.24 -11.85
CA LEU A 22 -6.45 1.63 -10.54
C LEU A 22 -5.97 0.18 -10.50
N ARG A 23 -6.31 -0.61 -11.53
CA ARG A 23 -5.86 -2.01 -11.63
C ARG A 23 -4.35 -2.12 -11.82
N THR A 24 -3.73 -1.18 -12.52
CA THR A 24 -2.27 -1.14 -12.70
C THR A 24 -1.57 -0.87 -11.39
N GLU A 25 -2.06 0.09 -10.59
CA GLU A 25 -1.49 0.39 -9.26
C GLU A 25 -1.72 -0.77 -8.28
N ALA A 26 -2.91 -1.37 -8.28
CA ALA A 26 -3.20 -2.54 -7.46
C ALA A 26 -2.26 -3.71 -7.79
N ARG A 27 -2.05 -4.02 -9.07
CA ARG A 27 -1.11 -5.08 -9.50
C ARG A 27 0.33 -4.76 -9.14
N ARG A 28 0.73 -3.47 -9.24
CA ARG A 28 2.07 -3.04 -8.84
C ARG A 28 2.29 -3.24 -7.35
N PHE A 29 1.31 -2.85 -6.53
CA PHE A 29 1.37 -3.04 -5.09
C PHE A 29 1.51 -4.52 -4.72
N VAL A 30 0.67 -5.39 -5.28
CA VAL A 30 0.72 -6.85 -5.06
C VAL A 30 2.07 -7.41 -5.48
N ALA A 31 2.57 -7.08 -6.67
CA ALA A 31 3.87 -7.56 -7.14
C ALA A 31 5.05 -7.12 -6.25
N LEU A 32 4.98 -5.91 -5.67
CA LEU A 32 6.00 -5.44 -4.72
C LEU A 32 5.89 -6.12 -3.36
N MET A 33 4.68 -6.44 -2.91
CA MET A 33 4.51 -7.29 -1.72
C MET A 33 5.13 -8.67 -1.93
N GLU A 34 4.87 -9.33 -3.06
CA GLU A 34 5.47 -10.62 -3.39
C GLU A 34 7.01 -10.56 -3.35
N VAL A 35 7.63 -9.49 -3.86
CA VAL A 35 9.08 -9.28 -3.76
C VAL A 35 9.54 -9.17 -2.30
N ALA A 36 8.83 -8.39 -1.48
CA ALA A 36 9.16 -8.25 -0.07
C ALA A 36 8.97 -9.55 0.71
N GLN A 37 7.93 -10.34 0.40
CA GLN A 37 7.70 -11.67 0.96
C GLN A 37 8.84 -12.63 0.63
N ASP A 38 9.24 -12.70 -0.65
CA ASP A 38 10.34 -13.53 -1.10
C ASP A 38 11.65 -13.15 -0.40
N ASP A 39 11.95 -11.88 -0.28
CA ASP A 39 13.14 -11.37 0.41
C ASP A 39 13.08 -11.66 1.92
N ALA A 40 11.93 -11.47 2.56
CA ALA A 40 11.72 -11.81 3.96
C ALA A 40 12.00 -13.28 4.23
N TYR A 41 11.40 -14.16 3.43
CA TYR A 41 11.55 -15.60 3.57
C TYR A 41 12.98 -16.10 3.27
N MET A 42 13.58 -15.61 2.16
CA MET A 42 14.89 -16.10 1.71
C MET A 42 16.04 -15.56 2.55
N GLN A 43 15.93 -14.35 3.07
CA GLN A 43 17.03 -13.67 3.76
C GLN A 43 16.82 -13.57 5.28
N GLY A 44 15.66 -14.01 5.79
CA GLY A 44 15.33 -13.93 7.21
C GLY A 44 15.15 -12.47 7.69
N ARG A 45 14.66 -11.59 6.79
CA ARG A 45 14.45 -10.17 7.07
C ARG A 45 12.99 -9.92 7.43
N GLU A 46 12.74 -8.86 8.19
CA GLU A 46 11.40 -8.44 8.53
C GLU A 46 11.09 -7.14 7.81
N PHE A 47 10.00 -7.13 7.03
CA PHE A 47 9.57 -5.94 6.32
C PHE A 47 8.27 -5.37 6.90
N GLY A 48 8.06 -4.10 6.66
CA GLY A 48 6.80 -3.43 6.91
C GLY A 48 6.39 -2.58 5.71
N ILE A 49 5.10 -2.29 5.62
CA ILE A 49 4.57 -1.36 4.64
C ILE A 49 3.88 -0.23 5.39
N GLU A 50 4.37 0.97 5.17
CA GLU A 50 3.69 2.19 5.56
C GLU A 50 2.86 2.69 4.39
N LEU A 51 1.57 2.86 4.63
CA LEU A 51 0.62 3.39 3.68
C LEU A 51 0.33 4.86 4.01
N MET A 52 0.32 5.70 2.99
CA MET A 52 -0.15 7.08 3.05
C MET A 52 -1.40 7.22 2.18
N THR A 53 -2.12 8.32 2.32
CA THR A 53 -3.32 8.60 1.50
C THR A 53 -3.02 8.49 0.00
N ALA A 54 -1.89 9.03 -0.47
CA ALA A 54 -1.51 9.03 -1.88
C ALA A 54 -0.17 8.34 -2.16
N GLY A 55 0.21 7.34 -1.37
CA GLY A 55 1.47 6.65 -1.56
C GLY A 55 1.72 5.53 -0.58
N TYR A 56 2.89 4.91 -0.68
CA TYR A 56 3.36 3.88 0.22
C TYR A 56 4.88 3.73 0.16
N ARG A 57 5.46 3.18 1.24
CA ARG A 57 6.86 2.76 1.26
C ARG A 57 7.01 1.42 1.96
N PHE A 58 8.01 0.67 1.55
CA PHE A 58 8.50 -0.49 2.28
C PHE A 58 9.60 -0.06 3.24
N VAL A 59 9.59 -0.65 4.42
CA VAL A 59 10.59 -0.44 5.46
C VAL A 59 11.10 -1.78 5.95
N GLU A 60 12.33 -1.82 6.45
CA GLU A 60 12.96 -3.01 7.00
C GLU A 60 13.21 -2.81 8.49
N TYR A 61 13.03 -3.86 9.26
CA TYR A 61 13.37 -3.85 10.68
C TYR A 61 14.85 -4.20 10.89
N ASP A 62 15.61 -3.25 11.41
CA ASP A 62 17.00 -3.48 11.84
C ASP A 62 16.99 -4.03 13.27
N ALA A 63 17.21 -5.34 13.40
CA ALA A 63 17.20 -6.02 14.70
C ALA A 63 18.39 -5.62 15.62
N LEU A 64 19.47 -5.07 15.06
CA LEU A 64 20.61 -4.60 15.85
C LEU A 64 20.36 -3.20 16.41
N ALA A 65 19.73 -2.36 15.61
CA ALA A 65 19.34 -1.00 16.02
C ALA A 65 17.96 -0.96 16.70
N GLU A 66 17.21 -2.07 16.67
CA GLU A 66 15.84 -2.22 17.21
C GLU A 66 14.88 -1.17 16.66
N ARG A 67 14.98 -0.87 15.37
CA ARG A 67 14.16 0.17 14.70
C ARG A 67 13.84 -0.16 13.25
N TRP A 68 12.80 0.47 12.75
CA TRP A 68 12.46 0.48 11.34
C TRP A 68 13.31 1.51 10.58
N ALA A 69 13.66 1.20 9.34
CA ALA A 69 14.40 2.08 8.44
C ALA A 69 13.96 1.85 6.99
N ASP A 70 14.29 2.79 6.10
CA ASP A 70 14.14 2.56 4.66
C ASP A 70 14.99 1.38 4.22
N VAL A 71 14.50 0.61 3.23
CA VAL A 71 15.26 -0.53 2.68
C VAL A 71 16.50 -0.01 1.97
N PRO A 72 17.71 -0.28 2.49
CA PRO A 72 18.91 0.35 1.99
C PRO A 72 19.29 -0.15 0.59
N GLY A 73 19.52 0.78 -0.33
CA GLY A 73 20.03 0.47 -1.68
C GLY A 73 19.03 -0.26 -2.59
N ASP A 74 17.79 -0.41 -2.20
CA ASP A 74 16.75 -1.05 -2.99
C ASP A 74 15.94 -0.01 -3.78
N GLU A 75 16.04 -0.07 -5.12
CA GLU A 75 15.26 0.78 -6.01
C GLU A 75 13.84 0.24 -6.26
N ILE A 76 13.57 -1.00 -5.89
CA ILE A 76 12.29 -1.67 -6.08
C ILE A 76 11.37 -1.35 -4.90
N LEU A 77 11.83 -1.60 -3.67
CA LEU A 77 11.08 -1.41 -2.42
C LEU A 77 11.25 0.01 -1.83
N ARG A 78 11.17 1.03 -2.66
CA ARG A 78 11.30 2.43 -2.26
C ARG A 78 9.96 3.13 -2.08
N LEU A 79 9.99 4.33 -1.52
CA LEU A 79 8.82 5.22 -1.47
C LEU A 79 8.22 5.42 -2.87
N ARG A 80 6.90 5.28 -2.97
CA ARG A 80 6.12 5.46 -4.19
C ARG A 80 4.91 6.32 -3.95
N SER A 81 4.65 7.21 -4.90
CA SER A 81 3.42 7.99 -4.95
C SER A 81 2.44 7.34 -5.91
N LEU A 82 1.16 7.41 -5.59
CA LEU A 82 0.08 7.05 -6.50
C LEU A 82 -0.09 8.09 -7.60
N PRO A 83 -0.72 7.73 -8.73
CA PRO A 83 -1.14 8.69 -9.73
C PRO A 83 -2.07 9.76 -9.13
N GLU A 84 -2.11 10.93 -9.79
CA GLU A 84 -2.99 12.03 -9.36
C GLU A 84 -4.45 11.55 -9.22
N LYS A 85 -5.09 11.93 -8.11
CA LYS A 85 -6.49 11.60 -7.75
C LYS A 85 -6.77 10.12 -7.42
N VAL A 86 -5.75 9.31 -7.30
CA VAL A 86 -5.85 7.95 -6.77
C VAL A 86 -5.41 7.96 -5.31
N GLU A 87 -6.19 7.33 -4.45
CA GLU A 87 -5.97 7.30 -3.02
C GLU A 87 -6.11 5.88 -2.46
N PHE A 88 -5.54 5.67 -1.29
CA PHE A 88 -5.70 4.45 -0.51
C PHE A 88 -6.69 4.64 0.64
N GLU A 89 -7.45 3.58 0.92
CA GLU A 89 -8.16 3.37 2.18
C GLU A 89 -7.78 2.00 2.73
N LEU A 90 -7.25 1.98 3.94
CA LEU A 90 -6.82 0.76 4.61
C LEU A 90 -7.85 0.33 5.65
N TYR A 91 -8.13 -0.98 5.68
CA TYR A 91 -8.94 -1.62 6.70
C TYR A 91 -8.13 -2.74 7.35
N LEU A 92 -8.05 -2.72 8.67
CA LEU A 92 -7.48 -3.79 9.50
C LEU A 92 -8.58 -4.27 10.46
N GLU A 93 -8.85 -5.57 10.48
CA GLU A 93 -9.93 -6.16 11.32
C GLU A 93 -11.27 -5.41 11.13
N ASP A 94 -11.66 -5.14 9.88
CA ASP A 94 -12.87 -4.41 9.48
C ASP A 94 -12.94 -2.95 9.98
N LYS A 95 -11.83 -2.42 10.51
CA LYS A 95 -11.75 -1.02 10.96
C LYS A 95 -10.94 -0.20 9.96
N ARG A 96 -11.52 0.89 9.51
CA ARG A 96 -10.80 1.86 8.69
C ARG A 96 -9.68 2.51 9.49
N ILE A 97 -8.47 2.47 8.95
CA ILE A 97 -7.29 3.12 9.51
C ILE A 97 -7.15 4.51 8.88
N LEU A 98 -6.92 5.51 9.70
CA LEU A 98 -6.62 6.86 9.22
C LEU A 98 -5.17 6.88 8.71
N LEU A 99 -5.00 7.20 7.43
CA LEU A 99 -3.70 7.34 6.79
C LEU A 99 -3.28 8.81 6.79
N ASP A 100 -1.99 9.05 7.02
CA ASP A 100 -1.39 10.37 6.86
C ASP A 100 -1.08 10.66 5.39
N ASP A 101 -0.90 11.94 5.04
CA ASP A 101 -0.55 12.33 3.68
C ASP A 101 0.94 12.16 3.38
N ASP A 102 1.80 12.35 4.39
CA ASP A 102 3.24 12.27 4.30
C ASP A 102 3.79 11.07 5.08
N PRO A 103 4.94 10.50 4.64
CA PRO A 103 5.59 9.42 5.37
C PRO A 103 6.05 9.89 6.75
N ALA A 104 5.84 9.05 7.78
CA ALA A 104 6.28 9.33 9.12
C ALA A 104 7.83 9.42 9.20
N ALA A 105 8.32 10.25 10.10
CA ALA A 105 9.74 10.25 10.43
C ALA A 105 10.09 9.00 11.25
N PHE A 106 11.24 8.39 10.95
CA PHE A 106 11.77 7.32 11.78
C PHE A 106 12.28 7.87 13.12
N ASP A 107 12.33 7.00 14.11
CA ASP A 107 12.90 7.35 15.41
C ASP A 107 14.39 7.69 15.27
N ASP A 108 14.77 8.90 15.67
CA ASP A 108 16.17 9.33 15.71
C ASP A 108 16.83 8.84 17.02
N PRO A 109 17.85 7.97 16.95
CA PRO A 109 18.53 7.46 18.14
C PRO A 109 19.25 8.54 18.93
N ASP A 110 19.58 9.67 18.30
CA ASP A 110 20.27 10.80 18.93
C ASP A 110 19.28 11.82 19.54
N GLU A 111 18.01 11.77 19.17
CA GLU A 111 16.98 12.62 19.72
C GLU A 111 16.45 12.02 21.03
N LYS A 112 17.09 12.36 22.15
CA LYS A 112 16.57 12.09 23.51
C LYS A 112 15.34 12.94 23.83
N SER A 113 14.38 12.97 22.91
CA SER A 113 13.10 13.59 23.20
C SER A 113 12.34 12.66 24.16
N ILE A 114 11.69 13.26 25.14
CA ILE A 114 10.76 12.63 26.08
C ILE A 114 9.50 12.24 25.26
N ARG A 115 9.68 11.38 24.24
CA ARG A 115 8.55 10.78 23.53
C ARG A 115 7.98 9.69 24.43
N SER A 116 6.68 9.69 24.54
CA SER A 116 5.94 8.63 25.21
C SER A 116 6.26 7.30 24.52
N VAL A 117 6.33 6.21 25.27
CA VAL A 117 6.50 4.83 24.74
C VAL A 117 5.43 4.46 23.69
N THR A 118 4.40 5.29 23.57
CA THR A 118 3.31 5.15 22.57
C THR A 118 3.60 5.77 21.21
N ASP A 119 4.71 6.51 21.04
CA ASP A 119 5.03 7.23 19.80
C ASP A 119 6.12 6.53 18.95
N THR A 120 6.39 5.27 19.22
CA THR A 120 7.35 4.48 18.42
C THR A 120 6.76 4.23 17.03
N TYR A 121 7.53 4.55 15.99
CA TYR A 121 7.15 4.28 14.61
C TYR A 121 6.85 2.79 14.39
N THR A 122 5.71 2.51 13.79
CA THR A 122 5.31 1.16 13.40
C THR A 122 4.61 1.21 12.05
N PRO A 123 5.04 0.41 11.05
CA PRO A 123 4.35 0.35 9.77
C PRO A 123 2.94 -0.25 9.92
N HIS A 124 2.08 0.00 8.95
CA HIS A 124 0.69 -0.47 8.97
C HIS A 124 0.56 -1.97 8.73
N LEU A 125 1.36 -2.51 7.82
CA LEU A 125 1.39 -3.94 7.49
C LEU A 125 2.76 -4.51 7.80
N LEU A 126 2.81 -5.72 8.33
CA LEU A 126 4.03 -6.43 8.71
C LEU A 126 4.15 -7.70 7.86
N ILE A 127 5.35 -7.97 7.37
CA ILE A 127 5.72 -9.16 6.61
C ILE A 127 6.87 -9.83 7.37
N TYR A 128 6.58 -10.96 7.99
CA TYR A 128 7.54 -11.68 8.82
C TYR A 128 8.30 -12.74 8.01
N SER A 129 9.54 -12.95 8.37
CA SER A 129 10.38 -14.02 7.78
C SER A 129 9.84 -15.43 8.04
N SER A 130 8.92 -15.60 8.99
CA SER A 130 8.17 -16.85 9.23
C SER A 130 7.12 -17.14 8.15
N GLY A 131 6.75 -16.17 7.34
CA GLY A 131 5.63 -16.22 6.39
C GLY A 131 4.31 -15.73 6.97
N ASP A 132 4.29 -15.31 8.23
CA ASP A 132 3.12 -14.66 8.81
C ASP A 132 3.04 -13.21 8.35
N GLU A 133 1.82 -12.70 8.16
CA GLU A 133 1.57 -11.31 7.72
C GLU A 133 0.39 -10.68 8.45
N THR A 134 0.33 -9.36 8.41
CA THR A 134 -0.84 -8.62 8.87
C THR A 134 -1.98 -8.78 7.86
N PRO A 135 -3.14 -9.37 8.24
CA PRO A 135 -4.30 -9.41 7.36
C PRO A 135 -4.83 -8.01 7.11
N PHE A 136 -5.21 -7.72 5.86
CA PHE A 136 -5.68 -6.38 5.49
C PHE A 136 -6.67 -6.41 4.33
N GLU A 137 -7.43 -5.32 4.20
CA GLU A 137 -8.15 -4.96 3.00
C GLU A 137 -7.74 -3.53 2.60
N LEU A 138 -7.23 -3.37 1.38
CA LEU A 138 -6.74 -2.11 0.84
C LEU A 138 -7.56 -1.73 -0.39
N HIS A 139 -8.26 -0.59 -0.31
CA HIS A 139 -8.98 -0.03 -1.43
C HIS A 139 -8.08 0.97 -2.16
N VAL A 140 -7.90 0.75 -3.45
CA VAL A 140 -7.31 1.70 -4.39
C VAL A 140 -8.48 2.39 -5.08
N TRP A 141 -8.73 3.65 -4.80
CA TRP A 141 -9.94 4.32 -5.24
C TRP A 141 -9.70 5.73 -5.76
N ARG A 142 -10.72 6.31 -6.35
CA ARG A 142 -10.68 7.64 -6.93
C ARG A 142 -11.92 8.44 -6.54
N GLN A 143 -11.67 9.66 -6.04
CA GLN A 143 -12.67 10.51 -5.41
C GLN A 143 -13.88 10.89 -6.28
N PHE A 144 -13.73 11.00 -7.60
CA PHE A 144 -14.77 11.68 -8.41
C PHE A 144 -15.67 10.72 -9.18
N ASP A 145 -15.40 9.43 -9.24
CA ASP A 145 -16.23 8.45 -9.95
C ASP A 145 -16.53 7.19 -9.12
N ASP A 146 -16.16 7.18 -7.84
CA ASP A 146 -16.30 6.08 -6.90
C ASP A 146 -15.72 4.73 -7.40
N SER A 147 -14.92 4.76 -8.47
CA SER A 147 -14.25 3.57 -8.96
C SER A 147 -13.24 3.08 -7.94
N ARG A 148 -13.27 1.78 -7.65
CA ARG A 148 -12.35 1.16 -6.70
C ARG A 148 -11.90 -0.22 -7.16
N VAL A 149 -10.70 -0.58 -6.73
CA VAL A 149 -10.15 -1.94 -6.79
C VAL A 149 -9.77 -2.33 -5.37
N VAL A 150 -10.12 -3.52 -4.95
CA VAL A 150 -9.86 -4.02 -3.59
C VAL A 150 -8.74 -5.04 -3.64
N ILE A 151 -7.76 -4.91 -2.74
CA ILE A 151 -6.69 -5.86 -2.50
C ILE A 151 -6.91 -6.44 -1.12
N ARG A 152 -6.92 -7.78 -1.00
CA ARG A 152 -7.00 -8.47 0.29
C ARG A 152 -5.75 -9.29 0.51
N GLY A 153 -5.19 -9.16 1.72
CA GLY A 153 -4.11 -10.00 2.21
C GLY A 153 -4.58 -10.80 3.42
N ASP A 154 -4.21 -12.07 3.48
CA ASP A 154 -4.47 -12.91 4.64
C ASP A 154 -3.25 -13.07 5.55
N ALA A 155 -3.42 -13.74 6.69
CA ALA A 155 -2.35 -13.96 7.66
C ALA A 155 -1.26 -14.94 7.18
N LEU A 156 -1.47 -15.63 6.08
CA LEU A 156 -0.54 -16.61 5.49
C LEU A 156 0.22 -16.04 4.27
N GLY A 157 0.06 -14.74 4.00
CA GLY A 157 0.75 -14.06 2.91
C GLY A 157 0.09 -14.22 1.54
N LEU A 158 -1.10 -14.78 1.45
CA LEU A 158 -1.85 -14.79 0.19
C LEU A 158 -2.43 -13.39 -0.05
N VAL A 159 -2.07 -12.77 -1.16
CA VAL A 159 -2.56 -11.45 -1.56
C VAL A 159 -3.28 -11.55 -2.89
N GLU A 160 -4.50 -11.06 -2.95
CA GLU A 160 -5.34 -11.12 -4.15
C GLU A 160 -6.03 -9.79 -4.45
N ILE A 161 -6.32 -9.56 -5.74
CA ILE A 161 -7.13 -8.44 -6.18
C ILE A 161 -8.57 -8.95 -6.36
N VAL A 162 -9.48 -8.38 -5.57
CA VAL A 162 -10.90 -8.74 -5.58
C VAL A 162 -11.69 -7.73 -6.42
N ASN A 163 -12.53 -8.21 -7.31
CA ASN A 163 -13.46 -7.34 -8.01
C ASN A 163 -14.69 -7.13 -7.11
N PRO A 164 -15.07 -5.88 -6.78
CA PRO A 164 -16.21 -5.61 -5.90
C PRO A 164 -17.57 -6.05 -6.48
N ASP A 165 -17.61 -6.43 -7.77
CA ASP A 165 -18.84 -6.84 -8.49
C ASP A 165 -19.00 -8.38 -8.60
N GLU A 166 -18.14 -9.18 -7.96
CA GLU A 166 -18.15 -10.66 -8.08
C GLU A 166 -18.60 -11.39 -6.78
N ASP A 167 -19.13 -10.68 -5.77
CA ASP A 167 -19.73 -11.29 -4.56
C ASP A 167 -21.26 -11.45 -4.67
#